data_8ffda92b2e5b038b4c520756b0b7a7c3
#
_entry.id   8ffda92b2e5b038b4c520756b0b7a7c3
#
_cell.length_a   1.000
_cell.length_b   1.000
_cell.length_c   1.000
_cell.angle_alpha   90.00
_cell.angle_beta   90.00
_cell.angle_gamma   90.00
#
_symmetry.space_group_name_H-M   'P 1'
#
loop_
_entity.id
_entity.type
_entity.pdbx_description
1 polymer ?
#
loop_
_entity_poly.entity_id
_entity_poly.type
_entity_poly.pdbx_seq_one_letter_code
_entity_poly.pdbx_strand_id
1 'polypeptide(L)'
;MDPESEKQKVRDLIAQSEQVAILMPARPTIDCVAAAEVVARALQANNTHAGFLPSVAPDAAEAPEAFVRVRNPHALTREFIIAIDTTHTPVGQLRYEKHDDRIEIILSPKSESLREDALSFREGKVQCDCVIAIGVPDVEALSPAALGLTPQFFTEVPIITIGNAEDQKSYGEINFISPAQASLSELTYEFLKAAGIGALDTDAATLLLAGIVHDTRNFRSPVRVGTHLIAAELLQIGADHAKATVLAEGQRPFALLQLIARASVRSKEGEGGKILWSFLTAEDFEKTTRPTRDISAVLEALPRFFAPHPAEVLLWQDPATREIRGVVRAEHAVLAALAEHEQGELQNQIFVIGATFLNFLEAEQRIASLLDEVLSYKI
;
A
#
# COMPACT_ATOMS: atom_id res chain seq x y z
N MET A 1 -22.54 -14.40 12.45
CA MET A 1 -21.71 -15.61 12.65
C MET A 1 -21.10 -15.55 14.04
N ASP A 2 -20.84 -16.69 14.69
CA ASP A 2 -20.24 -16.69 16.03
C ASP A 2 -18.77 -16.27 15.92
N PRO A 3 -18.28 -15.25 16.64
CA PRO A 3 -16.91 -14.77 16.60
C PRO A 3 -15.85 -15.86 16.87
N GLU A 4 -16.14 -16.86 17.70
CA GLU A 4 -15.22 -17.97 17.96
C GLU A 4 -15.15 -18.94 16.77
N SER A 5 -16.23 -19.08 15.99
CA SER A 5 -16.23 -19.90 14.76
C SER A 5 -15.36 -19.26 13.67
N GLU A 6 -15.34 -17.92 13.56
CA GLU A 6 -14.46 -17.22 12.62
C GLU A 6 -12.98 -17.34 13.00
N LYS A 7 -12.67 -17.17 14.27
CA LYS A 7 -11.30 -17.36 14.77
C LYS A 7 -10.80 -18.79 14.52
N GLN A 8 -11.67 -19.79 14.71
CA GLN A 8 -11.29 -21.17 14.45
C GLN A 8 -10.99 -21.40 12.96
N LYS A 9 -11.82 -20.85 12.05
CA LYS A 9 -11.56 -20.93 10.61
C LYS A 9 -10.21 -20.32 10.23
N VAL A 10 -9.86 -19.16 10.79
CA VAL A 10 -8.55 -18.53 10.56
C VAL A 10 -7.42 -19.44 11.00
N ARG A 11 -7.52 -20.02 12.23
CA ARG A 11 -6.51 -20.95 12.77
C ARG A 11 -6.35 -22.16 11.88
N ASP A 12 -7.45 -22.78 11.47
CA ASP A 12 -7.45 -23.98 10.65
C ASP A 12 -6.83 -23.69 9.27
N LEU A 13 -7.19 -22.58 8.64
CA LEU A 13 -6.64 -22.18 7.33
C LEU A 13 -5.14 -21.93 7.41
N ILE A 14 -4.68 -21.14 8.38
CA ILE A 14 -3.25 -20.86 8.55
C ILE A 14 -2.46 -22.13 8.92
N ALA A 15 -3.00 -22.98 9.79
CA ALA A 15 -2.33 -24.21 10.19
C ALA A 15 -2.19 -25.23 9.06
N GLN A 16 -3.07 -25.19 8.06
CA GLN A 16 -3.02 -26.06 6.88
C GLN A 16 -2.14 -25.48 5.76
N SER A 17 -1.75 -24.20 5.84
CA SER A 17 -0.98 -23.53 4.80
C SER A 17 0.52 -23.70 5.02
N GLU A 18 1.24 -24.18 4.01
CA GLU A 18 2.69 -24.23 3.98
C GLU A 18 3.29 -22.98 3.32
N GLN A 19 2.57 -22.43 2.33
CA GLN A 19 2.97 -21.25 1.56
C GLN A 19 1.84 -20.22 1.51
N VAL A 20 2.06 -19.04 2.07
CA VAL A 20 1.11 -17.92 2.13
C VAL A 20 1.62 -16.75 1.31
N ALA A 21 0.78 -16.26 0.41
CA ALA A 21 1.05 -15.04 -0.34
C ALA A 21 0.47 -13.83 0.39
N ILE A 22 1.26 -12.79 0.59
CA ILE A 22 0.81 -11.50 1.11
C ILE A 22 0.64 -10.54 -0.06
N LEU A 23 -0.59 -10.08 -0.27
CA LEU A 23 -0.95 -9.17 -1.34
C LEU A 23 -1.15 -7.76 -0.79
N MET A 24 -0.49 -6.80 -1.41
CA MET A 24 -0.59 -5.37 -1.10
C MET A 24 -0.98 -4.57 -2.34
N PRO A 25 -1.52 -3.35 -2.21
CA PRO A 25 -1.74 -2.46 -3.34
C PRO A 25 -0.41 -2.06 -4.00
N ALA A 26 -0.45 -1.61 -5.26
CA ALA A 26 0.74 -1.21 -6.02
C ALA A 26 1.53 -0.05 -5.36
N ARG A 27 0.86 0.79 -4.58
CA ARG A 27 1.45 1.88 -3.79
C ARG A 27 0.99 1.75 -2.34
N PRO A 28 1.61 0.87 -1.56
CA PRO A 28 1.22 0.66 -0.17
C PRO A 28 1.62 1.85 0.70
N THR A 29 0.79 2.17 1.70
CA THR A 29 1.14 3.11 2.77
C THR A 29 2.17 2.50 3.72
N ILE A 30 2.80 3.32 4.56
CA ILE A 30 3.70 2.84 5.63
C ILE A 30 2.95 1.87 6.56
N ASP A 31 1.70 2.16 6.88
CA ASP A 31 0.85 1.27 7.69
C ASP A 31 0.63 -0.09 7.02
N CYS A 32 0.28 -0.09 5.73
CA CYS A 32 0.12 -1.32 4.96
C CYS A 32 1.41 -2.16 4.94
N VAL A 33 2.56 -1.53 4.73
CA VAL A 33 3.86 -2.21 4.73
C VAL A 33 4.21 -2.76 6.12
N ALA A 34 3.97 -1.98 7.18
CA ALA A 34 4.18 -2.41 8.56
C ALA A 34 3.33 -3.65 8.90
N ALA A 35 2.04 -3.60 8.58
CA ALA A 35 1.10 -4.68 8.75
C ALA A 35 1.56 -5.95 8.01
N ALA A 36 1.91 -5.82 6.73
CA ALA A 36 2.34 -6.93 5.89
C ALA A 36 3.64 -7.58 6.37
N GLU A 37 4.63 -6.78 6.78
CA GLU A 37 5.89 -7.27 7.32
C GLU A 37 5.68 -8.04 8.63
N VAL A 38 4.81 -7.56 9.52
CA VAL A 38 4.54 -8.25 10.78
C VAL A 38 3.80 -9.57 10.54
N VAL A 39 2.84 -9.60 9.61
CA VAL A 39 2.19 -10.86 9.20
C VAL A 39 3.22 -11.85 8.67
N ALA A 40 4.13 -11.42 7.79
CA ALA A 40 5.15 -12.28 7.23
C ALA A 40 6.04 -12.88 8.34
N ARG A 41 6.50 -12.07 9.29
CA ARG A 41 7.32 -12.54 10.43
C ARG A 41 6.57 -13.53 11.32
N ALA A 42 5.30 -13.23 11.62
CA ALA A 42 4.47 -14.13 12.45
C ALA A 42 4.25 -15.48 11.79
N LEU A 43 4.01 -15.52 10.47
CA LEU A 43 3.90 -16.75 9.69
C LEU A 43 5.21 -17.52 9.69
N GLN A 44 6.33 -16.86 9.43
CA GLN A 44 7.66 -17.48 9.44
C GLN A 44 8.03 -18.06 10.81
N ALA A 45 7.73 -17.35 11.90
CA ALA A 45 7.92 -17.85 13.26
C ALA A 45 7.09 -19.10 13.56
N ASN A 46 6.00 -19.30 12.82
CA ASN A 46 5.11 -20.46 12.89
C ASN A 46 5.45 -21.54 11.82
N ASN A 47 6.66 -21.48 11.21
CA ASN A 47 7.14 -22.36 10.15
C ASN A 47 6.29 -22.35 8.85
N THR A 48 5.51 -21.31 8.62
CA THR A 48 4.76 -21.09 7.37
C THR A 48 5.59 -20.18 6.46
N HIS A 49 5.82 -20.58 5.22
CA HIS A 49 6.54 -19.75 4.26
C HIS A 49 5.64 -18.60 3.81
N ALA A 50 6.10 -17.36 3.96
CA ALA A 50 5.37 -16.17 3.54
C ALA A 50 6.14 -15.40 2.47
N GLY A 51 5.47 -15.07 1.37
CA GLY A 51 6.03 -14.27 0.30
C GLY A 51 5.07 -13.16 -0.14
N PHE A 52 5.59 -12.10 -0.77
CA PHE A 52 4.79 -10.95 -1.19
C PHE A 52 4.36 -11.02 -2.66
N LEU A 53 3.14 -10.55 -2.95
CA LEU A 53 2.57 -10.37 -4.28
C LEU A 53 2.06 -8.92 -4.44
N PRO A 54 2.39 -8.24 -5.52
CA PRO A 54 3.58 -8.45 -6.33
C PRO A 54 4.82 -8.27 -5.47
N SER A 55 5.99 -8.63 -5.96
CA SER A 55 7.25 -8.26 -5.31
C SER A 55 7.49 -6.74 -5.55
N VAL A 56 6.61 -5.90 -4.99
CA VAL A 56 6.71 -4.46 -5.08
C VAL A 56 7.76 -4.02 -4.10
N ALA A 57 8.89 -3.60 -4.64
CA ALA A 57 9.72 -2.68 -3.88
C ALA A 57 8.93 -1.37 -3.78
N PRO A 58 8.53 -0.88 -2.58
CA PRO A 58 8.17 0.52 -2.43
C PRO A 58 9.27 1.34 -3.10
N ASP A 59 8.90 2.40 -3.81
CA ASP A 59 9.88 3.25 -4.49
C ASP A 59 11.01 3.56 -3.50
N ALA A 60 12.23 3.15 -3.85
CA ALA A 60 13.37 3.01 -2.94
C ALA A 60 13.74 4.30 -2.19
N ALA A 61 13.19 5.45 -2.61
CA ALA A 61 13.49 6.77 -2.09
C ALA A 61 12.64 7.16 -0.85
N GLU A 62 11.53 6.47 -0.56
CA GLU A 62 10.56 6.93 0.43
C GLU A 62 10.34 5.96 1.61
N ALA A 63 10.69 4.68 1.45
CA ALA A 63 10.53 3.71 2.55
C ALA A 63 11.72 3.77 3.53
N PRO A 64 11.47 3.89 4.84
CA PRO A 64 12.51 3.76 5.85
C PRO A 64 13.29 2.45 5.72
N GLU A 65 14.60 2.46 6.03
CA GLU A 65 15.46 1.26 5.94
C GLU A 65 14.89 0.03 6.66
N ALA A 66 14.12 0.22 7.72
CA ALA A 66 13.47 -0.87 8.44
C ALA A 66 12.45 -1.64 7.57
N PHE A 67 11.90 -0.99 6.53
CA PHE A 67 11.01 -1.60 5.54
C PHE A 67 11.75 -2.11 4.29
N VAL A 68 13.07 -1.90 4.22
CA VAL A 68 13.91 -2.38 3.10
C VAL A 68 13.94 -3.91 3.04
N ARG A 69 13.72 -4.59 4.15
CA ARG A 69 13.61 -6.06 4.18
C ARG A 69 12.40 -6.59 3.42
N VAL A 70 11.34 -5.79 3.27
CA VAL A 70 10.19 -6.08 2.40
C VAL A 70 10.59 -6.13 0.92
N ARG A 71 11.77 -5.61 0.55
CA ARG A 71 12.25 -5.56 -0.84
C ARG A 71 12.65 -6.90 -1.43
N ASN A 72 12.99 -7.88 -0.62
CA ASN A 72 13.32 -9.22 -1.11
C ASN A 72 12.99 -10.27 -0.05
N PRO A 73 11.74 -10.39 0.32
CA PRO A 73 11.31 -11.48 1.16
C PRO A 73 11.34 -12.73 0.31
N HIS A 74 11.29 -13.84 0.95
CA HIS A 74 11.23 -15.14 0.36
C HIS A 74 10.28 -15.14 -0.86
N ALA A 75 10.83 -15.27 -2.06
CA ALA A 75 10.02 -15.40 -3.24
C ALA A 75 9.13 -16.63 -3.09
N LEU A 76 7.85 -16.49 -3.38
CA LEU A 76 6.97 -17.66 -3.44
C LEU A 76 7.53 -18.64 -4.43
N THR A 77 7.53 -19.91 -4.07
CA THR A 77 7.97 -20.95 -4.98
C THR A 77 7.03 -20.99 -6.19
N ARG A 78 7.63 -21.18 -7.34
CA ARG A 78 6.91 -21.35 -8.60
C ARG A 78 7.25 -22.72 -9.18
N GLU A 79 6.31 -23.28 -9.90
CA GLU A 79 6.62 -24.41 -10.77
C GLU A 79 7.67 -23.99 -11.79
N PHE A 80 8.63 -24.85 -12.06
CA PHE A 80 9.57 -24.70 -13.15
C PHE A 80 9.17 -25.67 -14.26
N ILE A 81 8.77 -25.14 -15.41
CA ILE A 81 8.29 -25.95 -16.52
C ILE A 81 9.40 -26.09 -17.55
N ILE A 82 9.78 -27.33 -17.80
CA ILE A 82 10.63 -27.71 -18.93
C ILE A 82 9.70 -28.18 -20.05
N ALA A 83 9.53 -27.36 -21.07
CA ALA A 83 8.71 -27.72 -22.22
C ALA A 83 9.59 -28.25 -23.36
N ILE A 84 9.17 -29.36 -23.96
CA ILE A 84 9.87 -30.07 -25.00
C ILE A 84 9.00 -30.09 -26.25
N ASP A 85 9.47 -29.49 -27.32
CA ASP A 85 8.78 -29.55 -28.60
C ASP A 85 9.00 -30.94 -29.23
N THR A 86 7.92 -31.71 -29.32
CA THR A 86 7.92 -33.05 -29.90
C THR A 86 7.34 -33.11 -31.29
N THR A 87 7.09 -31.95 -31.93
CA THR A 87 6.41 -31.87 -33.25
C THR A 87 7.18 -32.62 -34.31
N HIS A 88 8.51 -32.52 -34.32
CA HIS A 88 9.37 -33.17 -35.30
C HIS A 88 9.98 -34.47 -34.81
N THR A 89 10.13 -34.65 -33.50
CA THR A 89 10.75 -35.82 -32.90
C THR A 89 9.91 -36.36 -31.74
N PRO A 90 8.94 -37.24 -32.03
CA PRO A 90 8.09 -37.83 -31.00
C PRO A 90 8.93 -38.59 -29.94
N VAL A 91 8.65 -38.32 -28.67
CA VAL A 91 9.25 -39.02 -27.55
C VAL A 91 8.52 -40.34 -27.30
N GLY A 92 9.26 -41.42 -27.22
CA GLY A 92 8.72 -42.76 -26.96
C GLY A 92 8.60 -43.09 -25.49
N GLN A 93 9.56 -42.64 -24.71
CA GLN A 93 9.62 -42.84 -23.25
C GLN A 93 10.24 -41.64 -22.57
N LEU A 94 9.69 -41.28 -21.41
CA LEU A 94 10.26 -40.33 -20.47
C LEU A 94 10.49 -41.02 -19.15
N ARG A 95 11.67 -40.84 -18.59
CA ARG A 95 12.02 -41.28 -17.23
C ARG A 95 12.85 -40.18 -16.56
N TYR A 96 12.91 -40.20 -15.23
CA TYR A 96 13.81 -39.34 -14.49
C TYR A 96 14.62 -40.17 -13.47
N GLU A 97 15.82 -39.69 -13.21
CA GLU A 97 16.70 -40.27 -12.18
C GLU A 97 17.06 -39.15 -11.18
N LYS A 98 16.84 -39.43 -9.89
CA LYS A 98 17.12 -38.48 -8.82
C LYS A 98 18.44 -38.85 -8.16
N HIS A 99 19.40 -37.92 -8.21
CA HIS A 99 20.67 -37.99 -7.50
C HIS A 99 20.63 -36.99 -6.33
N ASP A 100 21.63 -37.05 -5.45
CA ASP A 100 21.70 -36.17 -4.28
C ASP A 100 21.87 -34.70 -4.68
N ASP A 101 22.48 -34.41 -5.84
CA ASP A 101 22.87 -33.10 -6.34
C ASP A 101 22.14 -32.65 -7.61
N ARG A 102 21.40 -33.55 -8.28
CA ARG A 102 20.73 -33.29 -9.55
C ARG A 102 19.57 -34.24 -9.84
N ILE A 103 18.72 -33.80 -10.76
CA ILE A 103 17.69 -34.67 -11.38
C ILE A 103 18.00 -34.75 -12.87
N GLU A 104 18.13 -35.98 -13.39
CA GLU A 104 18.31 -36.26 -14.81
C GLU A 104 16.98 -36.63 -15.44
N ILE A 105 16.57 -35.89 -16.47
CA ILE A 105 15.37 -36.17 -17.27
C ILE A 105 15.87 -36.86 -18.56
N ILE A 106 15.52 -38.14 -18.73
CA ILE A 106 15.99 -38.97 -19.83
C ILE A 106 14.84 -39.19 -20.79
N LEU A 107 15.02 -38.71 -22.02
CA LEU A 107 14.06 -38.83 -23.10
C LEU A 107 14.58 -39.85 -24.12
N SER A 108 13.72 -40.78 -24.51
CA SER A 108 14.01 -41.74 -25.58
C SER A 108 13.17 -41.39 -26.80
N PRO A 109 13.76 -40.74 -27.82
CA PRO A 109 13.05 -40.38 -29.03
C PRO A 109 12.73 -41.65 -29.89
N LYS A 110 11.65 -41.58 -30.67
CA LYS A 110 11.23 -42.70 -31.55
C LYS A 110 11.92 -42.74 -32.90
N SER A 111 12.44 -41.61 -33.37
CA SER A 111 12.96 -41.49 -34.74
C SER A 111 14.35 -40.82 -34.77
N GLU A 112 14.43 -39.52 -34.54
CA GLU A 112 15.64 -38.74 -34.65
C GLU A 112 16.07 -38.24 -33.28
N SER A 113 17.34 -37.77 -33.12
CA SER A 113 17.80 -37.14 -31.87
C SER A 113 17.08 -35.87 -31.60
N LEU A 114 16.67 -35.64 -30.34
CA LEU A 114 16.16 -34.38 -29.86
C LEU A 114 17.26 -33.30 -29.95
N ARG A 115 16.90 -32.14 -30.46
CA ARG A 115 17.81 -31.01 -30.56
C ARG A 115 17.68 -30.11 -29.33
N GLU A 116 18.72 -29.39 -28.99
CA GLU A 116 18.71 -28.45 -27.85
C GLU A 116 17.68 -27.33 -28.02
N ASP A 117 17.43 -26.89 -29.27
CA ASP A 117 16.44 -25.86 -29.58
C ASP A 117 14.97 -26.33 -29.42
N ALA A 118 14.75 -27.62 -29.25
CA ALA A 118 13.45 -28.18 -28.89
C ALA A 118 13.09 -27.99 -27.40
N LEU A 119 14.04 -27.57 -26.57
CA LEU A 119 13.83 -27.34 -25.15
C LEU A 119 13.54 -25.85 -24.88
N SER A 120 12.51 -25.58 -24.09
CA SER A 120 12.21 -24.26 -23.55
C SER A 120 11.92 -24.32 -22.07
N PHE A 121 12.28 -23.25 -21.37
CA PHE A 121 12.12 -23.15 -19.94
C PHE A 121 11.20 -21.96 -19.62
N ARG A 122 10.26 -22.16 -18.73
CA ARG A 122 9.35 -21.10 -18.28
C ARG A 122 8.96 -21.29 -16.82
N GLU A 123 8.61 -20.18 -16.19
CA GLU A 123 7.95 -20.21 -14.89
C GLU A 123 6.52 -20.72 -15.04
N GLY A 124 6.10 -21.57 -14.12
CA GLY A 124 4.74 -22.06 -14.02
C GLY A 124 3.93 -21.31 -12.95
N LYS A 125 2.94 -21.99 -12.41
CA LYS A 125 2.06 -21.42 -11.37
C LYS A 125 2.84 -21.09 -10.08
N VAL A 126 2.43 -20.00 -9.43
CA VAL A 126 2.85 -19.73 -8.05
C VAL A 126 2.24 -20.81 -7.15
N GLN A 127 3.07 -21.43 -6.32
CA GLN A 127 2.59 -22.32 -5.28
C GLN A 127 2.19 -21.50 -4.07
N CYS A 128 0.91 -21.54 -3.72
CA CYS A 128 0.35 -20.77 -2.64
C CYS A 128 -0.94 -21.45 -2.16
N ASP A 129 -1.03 -21.64 -0.85
CA ASP A 129 -2.19 -22.29 -0.22
C ASP A 129 -3.21 -21.30 0.29
N CYS A 130 -2.78 -20.06 0.54
CA CYS A 130 -3.62 -18.98 1.03
C CYS A 130 -3.05 -17.61 0.62
N VAL A 131 -3.93 -16.66 0.35
CA VAL A 131 -3.59 -15.24 0.14
C VAL A 131 -4.06 -14.44 1.34
N ILE A 132 -3.19 -13.60 1.90
CA ILE A 132 -3.59 -12.55 2.87
C ILE A 132 -3.48 -11.21 2.15
N ALA A 133 -4.63 -10.62 1.82
CA ALA A 133 -4.73 -9.34 1.15
C ALA A 133 -4.85 -8.21 2.19
N ILE A 134 -3.88 -7.31 2.23
CA ILE A 134 -3.79 -6.23 3.22
C ILE A 134 -3.91 -4.88 2.52
N GLY A 135 -4.94 -4.11 2.86
CA GLY A 135 -5.18 -2.79 2.30
C GLY A 135 -5.52 -2.80 0.81
N VAL A 136 -6.06 -3.90 0.29
CA VAL A 136 -6.55 -4.04 -1.09
C VAL A 136 -8.07 -3.92 -1.06
N PRO A 137 -8.66 -2.79 -1.52
CA PRO A 137 -10.12 -2.60 -1.44
C PRO A 137 -10.91 -3.57 -2.31
N ASP A 138 -10.39 -3.87 -3.49
CA ASP A 138 -11.04 -4.73 -4.47
C ASP A 138 -10.00 -5.57 -5.22
N VAL A 139 -10.06 -6.89 -5.05
CA VAL A 139 -9.13 -7.81 -5.74
C VAL A 139 -9.48 -7.95 -7.23
N GLU A 140 -10.74 -7.73 -7.61
CA GLU A 140 -11.16 -7.80 -9.01
C GLU A 140 -10.62 -6.63 -9.84
N ALA A 141 -10.30 -5.51 -9.20
CA ALA A 141 -9.65 -4.37 -9.85
C ALA A 141 -8.16 -4.65 -10.19
N LEU A 142 -7.58 -5.70 -9.62
CA LEU A 142 -6.21 -6.11 -9.91
C LEU A 142 -6.17 -6.97 -11.18
N SER A 143 -5.15 -6.75 -12.01
CA SER A 143 -4.86 -7.62 -13.14
C SER A 143 -3.99 -8.80 -12.69
N PRO A 144 -4.49 -10.06 -12.65
CA PRO A 144 -3.66 -11.21 -12.31
C PRO A 144 -2.41 -11.32 -13.19
N ALA A 145 -2.56 -11.04 -14.49
CA ALA A 145 -1.44 -11.07 -15.44
C ALA A 145 -0.34 -10.04 -15.11
N ALA A 146 -0.70 -8.85 -14.63
CA ALA A 146 0.26 -7.84 -14.19
C ALA A 146 1.02 -8.28 -12.92
N LEU A 147 0.43 -9.20 -12.14
CA LEU A 147 1.05 -9.82 -10.96
C LEU A 147 1.81 -11.11 -11.31
N GLY A 148 1.87 -11.50 -12.58
CA GLY A 148 2.46 -12.77 -13.01
C GLY A 148 1.67 -14.00 -12.52
N LEU A 149 0.36 -13.87 -12.35
CA LEU A 149 -0.56 -14.90 -11.88
C LEU A 149 -1.46 -15.40 -13.00
N THR A 150 -2.05 -16.59 -12.82
CA THR A 150 -3.09 -17.09 -13.72
C THR A 150 -4.39 -16.30 -13.54
N PRO A 151 -5.24 -16.17 -14.58
CA PRO A 151 -6.51 -15.44 -14.46
C PRO A 151 -7.42 -15.96 -13.34
N GLN A 152 -7.35 -17.27 -13.05
CA GLN A 152 -8.17 -17.95 -12.06
C GLN A 152 -7.56 -17.95 -10.64
N PHE A 153 -6.36 -17.40 -10.44
CA PHE A 153 -5.63 -17.49 -9.19
C PHE A 153 -6.47 -17.09 -7.97
N PHE A 154 -7.13 -15.93 -8.04
CA PHE A 154 -7.94 -15.41 -6.92
C PHE A 154 -9.28 -16.15 -6.71
N THR A 155 -9.64 -17.06 -7.59
CA THR A 155 -10.83 -17.93 -7.44
C THR A 155 -10.48 -19.35 -6.99
N GLU A 156 -9.22 -19.76 -7.17
CA GLU A 156 -8.72 -21.09 -6.82
C GLU A 156 -8.08 -21.15 -5.43
N VAL A 157 -7.59 -20.01 -4.93
CA VAL A 157 -6.85 -19.92 -3.66
C VAL A 157 -7.69 -19.17 -2.63
N PRO A 158 -7.87 -19.71 -1.40
CA PRO A 158 -8.60 -19.02 -0.34
C PRO A 158 -7.93 -17.70 0.04
N ILE A 159 -8.74 -16.67 0.30
CA ILE A 159 -8.26 -15.32 0.59
C ILE A 159 -8.71 -14.91 1.99
N ILE A 160 -7.79 -14.36 2.78
CA ILE A 160 -8.07 -13.60 3.99
C ILE A 160 -7.92 -12.11 3.65
N THR A 161 -8.94 -11.31 3.89
CA THR A 161 -8.90 -9.87 3.64
C THR A 161 -8.71 -9.10 4.94
N ILE A 162 -7.76 -8.19 4.97
CA ILE A 162 -7.55 -7.21 6.05
C ILE A 162 -7.66 -5.82 5.43
N GLY A 163 -8.72 -5.06 5.78
CA GLY A 163 -9.00 -3.79 5.13
C GLY A 163 -9.82 -2.81 5.97
N ASN A 164 -9.51 -1.52 5.84
CA ASN A 164 -10.19 -0.42 6.53
C ASN A 164 -10.68 0.69 5.59
N ALA A 165 -10.63 0.48 4.27
CA ALA A 165 -11.15 1.45 3.31
C ALA A 165 -12.70 1.52 3.38
N GLU A 166 -13.27 2.68 3.10
CA GLU A 166 -14.73 2.88 3.11
C GLU A 166 -15.43 2.04 2.03
N ASP A 167 -14.76 1.83 0.90
CA ASP A 167 -15.22 1.03 -0.25
C ASP A 167 -14.70 -0.41 -0.24
N GLN A 168 -14.18 -0.87 0.90
CA GLN A 168 -13.62 -2.21 1.06
C GLN A 168 -14.65 -3.29 0.79
N LYS A 169 -14.40 -4.13 -0.21
CA LYS A 169 -15.22 -5.30 -0.53
C LYS A 169 -14.87 -6.51 0.32
N SER A 170 -15.88 -7.31 0.67
CA SER A 170 -15.74 -8.60 1.36
C SER A 170 -15.57 -9.71 0.33
N TYR A 171 -14.38 -9.83 -0.27
CA TYR A 171 -14.08 -10.82 -1.31
C TYR A 171 -13.32 -12.04 -0.79
N GLY A 172 -12.82 -11.98 0.43
CA GLY A 172 -12.14 -13.10 1.07
C GLY A 172 -13.10 -14.14 1.63
N GLU A 173 -12.63 -15.37 1.78
CA GLU A 173 -13.33 -16.39 2.56
C GLU A 173 -13.45 -15.98 4.03
N ILE A 174 -12.43 -15.26 4.53
CA ILE A 174 -12.40 -14.66 5.85
C ILE A 174 -12.07 -13.18 5.69
N ASN A 175 -12.84 -12.30 6.38
CA ASN A 175 -12.74 -10.87 6.20
C ASN A 175 -12.59 -10.13 7.54
N PHE A 176 -11.40 -9.58 7.78
CA PHE A 176 -11.11 -8.61 8.84
C PHE A 176 -11.29 -7.21 8.27
N ILE A 177 -12.53 -6.75 8.19
CA ILE A 177 -12.89 -5.48 7.57
C ILE A 177 -13.55 -4.59 8.63
N SER A 178 -12.98 -3.40 8.82
CA SER A 178 -13.57 -2.38 9.67
C SER A 178 -13.21 -0.97 9.18
N PRO A 179 -14.07 -0.31 8.39
CA PRO A 179 -13.84 1.08 7.97
C PRO A 179 -13.71 2.06 9.15
N ALA A 180 -14.20 1.66 10.32
CA ALA A 180 -14.08 2.46 11.53
C ALA A 180 -12.74 2.28 12.26
N GLN A 181 -11.88 1.31 11.90
CA GLN A 181 -10.52 1.22 12.43
C GLN A 181 -9.63 2.30 11.82
N ALA A 182 -8.78 2.89 12.65
CA ALA A 182 -7.92 3.98 12.21
C ALA A 182 -6.76 3.51 11.34
N SER A 183 -6.37 2.22 11.43
CA SER A 183 -5.22 1.69 10.70
C SER A 183 -5.35 0.20 10.37
N LEU A 184 -4.63 -0.24 9.34
CA LEU A 184 -4.46 -1.65 8.99
C LEU A 184 -3.67 -2.42 10.06
N SER A 185 -2.74 -1.73 10.74
CA SER A 185 -1.95 -2.30 11.84
C SER A 185 -2.82 -2.70 13.03
N GLU A 186 -3.91 -1.96 13.32
CA GLU A 186 -4.89 -2.37 14.35
C GLU A 186 -5.58 -3.67 13.94
N LEU A 187 -6.11 -3.75 12.72
CA LEU A 187 -6.78 -4.95 12.19
C LEU A 187 -5.82 -6.14 12.12
N THR A 188 -4.57 -5.89 11.75
CA THR A 188 -3.52 -6.92 11.71
C THR A 188 -3.24 -7.46 13.11
N TYR A 189 -3.18 -6.59 14.11
CA TYR A 189 -3.02 -7.03 15.50
C TYR A 189 -4.18 -7.93 15.95
N GLU A 190 -5.41 -7.56 15.63
CA GLU A 190 -6.60 -8.39 15.91
C GLU A 190 -6.57 -9.71 15.15
N PHE A 191 -6.16 -9.70 13.88
CA PHE A 191 -5.98 -10.90 13.07
C PHE A 191 -4.96 -11.86 13.70
N LEU A 192 -3.79 -11.39 14.10
CA LEU A 192 -2.75 -12.21 14.71
C LEU A 192 -3.22 -12.86 16.02
N LYS A 193 -3.96 -12.11 16.85
CA LYS A 193 -4.61 -12.63 18.07
C LYS A 193 -5.65 -13.71 17.73
N ALA A 194 -6.45 -13.51 16.70
CA ALA A 194 -7.47 -14.46 16.25
C ALA A 194 -6.83 -15.74 15.69
N ALA A 195 -5.82 -15.59 14.84
CA ALA A 195 -5.07 -16.70 14.23
C ALA A 195 -4.27 -17.51 15.26
N GLY A 196 -3.92 -16.91 16.40
CA GLY A 196 -3.09 -17.56 17.42
C GLY A 196 -1.64 -17.79 16.94
N ILE A 197 -1.20 -17.02 15.94
CA ILE A 197 0.16 -17.08 15.39
C ILE A 197 1.03 -15.98 15.98
N GLY A 198 2.19 -16.39 16.45
CA GLY A 198 3.30 -15.52 16.85
C GLY A 198 3.08 -14.76 18.16
N ALA A 199 3.97 -14.98 19.12
CA ALA A 199 4.22 -13.95 20.11
C ALA A 199 4.92 -12.79 19.37
N LEU A 200 4.29 -11.60 19.35
CA LEU A 200 4.92 -10.41 18.80
C LEU A 200 6.19 -10.10 19.59
N ASP A 201 7.32 -10.01 18.91
CA ASP A 201 8.53 -9.46 19.50
C ASP A 201 8.46 -7.92 19.57
N THR A 202 9.44 -7.31 20.22
CA THR A 202 9.50 -5.85 20.39
C THR A 202 9.60 -5.12 19.03
N ASP A 203 10.27 -5.70 18.04
CA ASP A 203 10.41 -5.09 16.72
C ASP A 203 9.09 -5.15 15.94
N ALA A 204 8.38 -6.28 15.96
CA ALA A 204 7.06 -6.41 15.34
C ALA A 204 6.03 -5.47 16.00
N ALA A 205 6.02 -5.41 17.34
CA ALA A 205 5.17 -4.47 18.07
C ALA A 205 5.51 -3.00 17.71
N THR A 206 6.79 -2.67 17.54
CA THR A 206 7.24 -1.34 17.11
C THR A 206 6.78 -1.01 15.69
N LEU A 207 6.80 -1.97 14.77
CA LEU A 207 6.30 -1.79 13.40
C LEU A 207 4.79 -1.55 13.37
N LEU A 208 3.99 -2.33 14.10
CA LEU A 208 2.54 -2.10 14.18
C LEU A 208 2.23 -0.73 14.81
N LEU A 209 2.96 -0.36 15.85
CA LEU A 209 2.81 0.97 16.45
C LEU A 209 3.17 2.07 15.45
N ALA A 210 4.19 1.88 14.60
CA ALA A 210 4.54 2.83 13.55
C ALA A 210 3.42 2.99 12.52
N GLY A 211 2.74 1.91 12.11
CA GLY A 211 1.57 1.98 11.24
C GLY A 211 0.42 2.77 11.88
N ILE A 212 0.09 2.49 13.15
CA ILE A 212 -0.92 3.25 13.89
C ILE A 212 -0.56 4.74 13.97
N VAL A 213 0.68 5.07 14.33
CA VAL A 213 1.18 6.45 14.41
C VAL A 213 1.08 7.15 13.05
N HIS A 214 1.40 6.45 11.95
CA HIS A 214 1.32 6.98 10.59
C HIS A 214 -0.12 7.37 10.23
N ASP A 215 -1.07 6.43 10.28
CA ASP A 215 -2.44 6.64 9.79
C ASP A 215 -3.25 7.55 10.72
N THR A 216 -2.97 7.52 12.03
CA THR A 216 -3.58 8.46 12.98
C THR A 216 -2.90 9.83 13.01
N ARG A 217 -1.88 10.07 12.18
CA ARG A 217 -1.07 11.29 12.22
C ARG A 217 -0.56 11.61 13.63
N ASN A 218 0.00 10.60 14.26
CA ASN A 218 0.43 10.67 15.66
C ASN A 218 -0.73 11.01 16.63
N PHE A 219 -1.85 10.28 16.48
CA PHE A 219 -3.09 10.44 17.26
C PHE A 219 -3.74 11.83 17.15
N ARG A 220 -3.47 12.57 16.08
CA ARG A 220 -4.10 13.88 15.78
C ARG A 220 -5.39 13.74 14.98
N SER A 221 -5.55 12.67 14.21
CA SER A 221 -6.82 12.34 13.56
C SER A 221 -7.79 11.76 14.59
N PRO A 222 -9.11 11.83 14.36
CA PRO A 222 -10.08 11.17 15.22
C PRO A 222 -9.77 9.68 15.35
N VAL A 223 -9.58 9.22 16.58
CA VAL A 223 -9.29 7.82 16.91
C VAL A 223 -10.28 7.31 17.94
N ARG A 224 -10.49 6.00 17.97
CA ARG A 224 -11.37 5.36 18.95
C ARG A 224 -10.57 4.95 20.19
N VAL A 225 -11.29 4.67 21.28
CA VAL A 225 -10.69 4.11 22.50
C VAL A 225 -9.88 2.84 22.18
N GLY A 226 -10.40 1.97 21.29
CA GLY A 226 -9.72 0.74 20.84
C GLY A 226 -8.32 0.99 20.28
N THR A 227 -8.13 2.04 19.50
CA THR A 227 -6.82 2.44 18.95
C THR A 227 -5.79 2.69 20.06
N HIS A 228 -6.20 3.43 21.11
CA HIS A 228 -5.31 3.69 22.25
C HIS A 228 -5.05 2.43 23.09
N LEU A 229 -6.04 1.54 23.21
CA LEU A 229 -5.86 0.26 23.92
C LEU A 229 -4.86 -0.64 23.18
N ILE A 230 -4.98 -0.76 21.86
CA ILE A 230 -4.04 -1.54 21.05
C ILE A 230 -2.64 -0.93 21.13
N ALA A 231 -2.52 0.40 21.01
CA ALA A 231 -1.22 1.06 21.18
C ALA A 231 -0.61 0.79 22.57
N ALA A 232 -1.43 0.80 23.64
CA ALA A 232 -0.97 0.47 25.00
C ALA A 232 -0.54 -1.00 25.11
N GLU A 233 -1.26 -1.95 24.51
CA GLU A 233 -0.86 -3.36 24.47
C GLU A 233 0.48 -3.55 23.74
N LEU A 234 0.67 -2.87 22.59
CA LEU A 234 1.94 -2.91 21.86
C LEU A 234 3.10 -2.36 22.68
N LEU A 235 2.90 -1.25 23.42
CA LEU A 235 3.89 -0.69 24.34
C LEU A 235 4.20 -1.66 25.50
N GLN A 236 3.20 -2.40 26.01
CA GLN A 236 3.41 -3.42 27.04
C GLN A 236 4.24 -4.61 26.53
N ILE A 237 4.12 -4.96 25.24
CA ILE A 237 4.98 -5.96 24.59
C ILE A 237 6.42 -5.45 24.48
N GLY A 238 6.63 -4.14 24.54
CA GLY A 238 7.94 -3.51 24.49
C GLY A 238 8.19 -2.69 23.22
N ALA A 239 7.14 -2.28 22.50
CA ALA A 239 7.29 -1.39 21.35
C ALA A 239 8.04 -0.12 21.73
N ASP A 240 9.04 0.26 20.92
CA ASP A 240 9.77 1.51 21.05
C ASP A 240 8.98 2.65 20.38
N HIS A 241 8.31 3.48 21.19
CA HIS A 241 7.51 4.60 20.68
C HIS A 241 8.35 5.62 19.89
N ALA A 242 9.58 5.92 20.31
CA ALA A 242 10.43 6.89 19.62
C ALA A 242 10.82 6.37 18.23
N LYS A 243 11.23 5.09 18.17
CA LYS A 243 11.52 4.40 16.90
C LYS A 243 10.28 4.30 16.01
N ALA A 244 9.12 3.97 16.59
CA ALA A 244 7.85 3.91 15.84
C ALA A 244 7.48 5.25 15.20
N THR A 245 7.64 6.36 15.92
CA THR A 245 7.39 7.71 15.41
C THR A 245 8.34 8.06 14.26
N VAL A 246 9.63 7.75 14.40
CA VAL A 246 10.61 7.96 13.33
C VAL A 246 10.29 7.13 12.09
N LEU A 247 9.87 5.88 12.26
CA LEU A 247 9.46 5.00 11.17
C LEU A 247 8.19 5.53 10.47
N ALA A 248 7.20 5.97 11.26
CA ALA A 248 5.93 6.50 10.75
C ALA A 248 6.08 7.80 9.95
N GLU A 249 7.00 8.66 10.38
CA GLU A 249 7.23 9.94 9.70
C GLU A 249 8.12 9.80 8.46
N GLY A 250 8.88 8.72 8.37
CA GLY A 250 9.92 8.53 7.37
C GLY A 250 11.08 9.54 7.53
N GLN A 251 12.18 9.27 6.85
CA GLN A 251 13.26 10.26 6.73
C GLN A 251 12.95 11.17 5.56
N ARG A 252 12.50 12.39 5.86
CA ARG A 252 12.28 13.39 4.80
C ARG A 252 13.63 14.03 4.43
N PRO A 253 13.99 14.04 3.13
CA PRO A 253 15.20 14.76 2.69
C PRO A 253 15.13 16.22 3.14
N PHE A 254 16.26 16.77 3.59
CA PHE A 254 16.34 18.17 4.06
C PHE A 254 15.79 19.16 3.01
N ALA A 255 16.04 18.91 1.74
CA ALA A 255 15.51 19.69 0.64
C ALA A 255 13.97 19.68 0.57
N LEU A 256 13.31 18.56 0.91
CA LEU A 256 11.84 18.49 1.00
C LEU A 256 11.33 19.30 2.20
N LEU A 257 12.00 19.25 3.35
CA LEU A 257 11.66 20.09 4.50
C LEU A 257 11.78 21.58 4.17
N GLN A 258 12.77 21.97 3.37
CA GLN A 258 12.89 23.35 2.87
C GLN A 258 11.72 23.74 1.96
N LEU A 259 11.25 22.83 1.08
CA LEU A 259 10.09 23.09 0.22
C LEU A 259 8.81 23.23 1.04
N ILE A 260 8.60 22.34 2.03
CA ILE A 260 7.46 22.43 2.98
C ILE A 260 7.50 23.76 3.75
N ALA A 261 8.65 24.16 4.27
CA ALA A 261 8.79 25.42 4.99
C ALA A 261 8.44 26.62 4.11
N ARG A 262 8.82 26.62 2.82
CA ARG A 262 8.47 27.69 1.87
C ARG A 262 6.97 27.75 1.62
N ALA A 263 6.29 26.62 1.47
CA ALA A 263 4.84 26.56 1.37
C ALA A 263 4.17 27.12 2.64
N SER A 264 4.64 26.65 3.83
CA SER A 264 4.08 27.05 5.12
C SER A 264 4.20 28.56 5.38
N VAL A 265 5.34 29.18 5.07
CA VAL A 265 5.54 30.64 5.25
C VAL A 265 4.62 31.47 4.32
N ARG A 266 4.25 30.93 3.18
CA ARG A 266 3.32 31.60 2.22
C ARG A 266 1.88 31.14 2.39
N SER A 267 1.56 30.36 3.42
CA SER A 267 0.19 30.00 3.69
C SER A 267 -0.60 31.18 4.27
N LYS A 268 -1.87 31.25 3.91
CA LYS A 268 -2.82 32.23 4.45
C LYS A 268 -4.20 31.60 4.59
N GLU A 269 -4.96 32.05 5.54
CA GLU A 269 -6.37 31.70 5.67
C GLU A 269 -7.21 32.48 4.65
N GLY A 270 -8.14 31.78 4.01
CA GLY A 270 -9.17 32.40 3.16
C GLY A 270 -10.26 33.10 3.99
N GLU A 271 -11.15 33.78 3.32
CA GLU A 271 -12.28 34.45 3.96
C GLU A 271 -13.13 33.43 4.74
N GLY A 272 -13.49 33.79 5.98
CA GLY A 272 -14.27 32.95 6.87
C GLY A 272 -13.50 31.73 7.48
N GLY A 273 -12.18 31.61 7.28
CA GLY A 273 -11.37 30.56 7.90
C GLY A 273 -11.66 29.12 7.43
N LYS A 274 -12.39 28.97 6.30
CA LYS A 274 -12.77 27.65 5.77
C LYS A 274 -11.69 27.00 4.92
N ILE A 275 -10.81 27.80 4.31
CA ILE A 275 -9.82 27.37 3.33
C ILE A 275 -8.43 27.81 3.81
N LEU A 276 -7.49 26.86 3.88
CA LEU A 276 -6.08 27.16 4.02
C LEU A 276 -5.44 27.19 2.63
N TRP A 277 -4.94 28.33 2.24
CA TRP A 277 -4.20 28.53 0.98
C TRP A 277 -2.71 28.42 1.22
N SER A 278 -2.01 27.71 0.37
CA SER A 278 -0.55 27.60 0.37
C SER A 278 0.00 27.75 -1.04
N PHE A 279 1.20 28.33 -1.17
CA PHE A 279 1.73 28.72 -2.47
C PHE A 279 3.20 28.31 -2.60
N LEU A 280 3.56 27.78 -3.78
CA LEU A 280 4.93 27.53 -4.18
C LEU A 280 5.21 28.14 -5.56
N THR A 281 6.30 28.87 -5.68
CA THR A 281 6.76 29.41 -6.96
C THR A 281 7.71 28.43 -7.66
N ALA A 282 7.90 28.58 -8.96
CA ALA A 282 8.90 27.79 -9.69
C ALA A 282 10.31 27.90 -9.08
N GLU A 283 10.66 29.09 -8.58
CA GLU A 283 11.94 29.34 -7.90
C GLU A 283 12.11 28.49 -6.62
N ASP A 284 11.02 28.14 -5.93
CA ASP A 284 11.08 27.29 -4.73
C ASP A 284 11.53 25.88 -5.07
N PHE A 285 11.05 25.32 -6.18
CA PHE A 285 11.49 24.04 -6.69
C PHE A 285 12.94 24.09 -7.16
N GLU A 286 13.34 25.13 -7.87
CA GLU A 286 14.71 25.35 -8.31
C GLU A 286 15.69 25.42 -7.12
N LYS A 287 15.38 26.23 -6.11
CA LYS A 287 16.20 26.42 -4.91
C LYS A 287 16.31 25.18 -4.03
N THR A 288 15.29 24.34 -4.01
CA THR A 288 15.28 23.11 -3.22
C THR A 288 15.70 21.89 -4.03
N THR A 289 15.90 22.03 -5.35
CA THR A 289 16.17 20.93 -6.29
C THR A 289 15.14 19.77 -6.15
N ARG A 290 13.88 20.13 -5.83
CA ARG A 290 12.81 19.16 -5.68
C ARG A 290 11.87 19.17 -6.89
N PRO A 291 11.41 17.99 -7.34
CA PRO A 291 10.45 17.88 -8.44
C PRO A 291 9.02 18.18 -7.98
N THR A 292 8.14 18.52 -8.94
CA THR A 292 6.72 18.80 -8.69
C THR A 292 5.93 17.59 -8.17
N ARG A 293 6.42 16.36 -8.36
CA ARG A 293 5.83 15.15 -7.75
C ARG A 293 5.81 15.18 -6.21
N ASP A 294 6.62 16.02 -5.57
CA ASP A 294 6.67 16.17 -4.12
C ASP A 294 5.53 17.03 -3.55
N ILE A 295 4.68 17.57 -4.40
CA ILE A 295 3.51 18.39 -4.00
C ILE A 295 2.60 17.64 -3.02
N SER A 296 2.36 16.34 -3.25
CA SER A 296 1.54 15.52 -2.34
C SER A 296 2.16 15.47 -0.94
N ALA A 297 3.49 15.28 -0.84
CA ALA A 297 4.20 15.25 0.43
C ALA A 297 4.21 16.63 1.13
N VAL A 298 4.24 17.73 0.36
CA VAL A 298 4.09 19.09 0.90
C VAL A 298 2.69 19.28 1.48
N LEU A 299 1.64 18.97 0.71
CA LEU A 299 0.25 19.11 1.14
C LEU A 299 -0.04 18.25 2.38
N GLU A 300 0.53 17.07 2.44
CA GLU A 300 0.39 16.15 3.59
C GLU A 300 1.05 16.69 4.89
N ALA A 301 2.10 17.49 4.74
CA ALA A 301 2.82 18.06 5.87
C ALA A 301 2.17 19.34 6.44
N LEU A 302 1.46 20.11 5.63
CA LEU A 302 0.91 21.42 6.01
C LEU A 302 0.01 21.40 7.26
N PRO A 303 -0.92 20.41 7.47
CA PRO A 303 -1.78 20.36 8.66
C PRO A 303 -1.03 20.22 9.98
N ARG A 304 0.25 19.87 9.92
CA ARG A 304 1.08 19.80 11.16
C ARG A 304 1.41 21.17 11.73
N PHE A 305 1.26 22.21 10.91
CA PHE A 305 1.64 23.60 11.24
C PHE A 305 0.44 24.52 11.46
N PHE A 306 -0.75 24.12 11.01
CA PHE A 306 -1.96 24.96 11.04
C PHE A 306 -3.10 24.26 11.78
N ALA A 307 -4.06 25.04 12.25
CA ALA A 307 -5.34 24.51 12.72
C ALA A 307 -6.06 23.75 11.59
N PRO A 308 -6.89 22.75 11.90
CA PRO A 308 -7.68 22.06 10.87
C PRO A 308 -8.60 23.04 10.11
N HIS A 309 -8.61 22.92 8.78
CA HIS A 309 -9.51 23.66 7.90
C HIS A 309 -10.39 22.68 7.13
N PRO A 310 -11.64 23.04 6.79
CA PRO A 310 -12.51 22.20 5.94
C PRO A 310 -11.92 21.88 4.58
N ALA A 311 -11.14 22.80 4.01
CA ALA A 311 -10.40 22.58 2.77
C ALA A 311 -8.98 23.18 2.87
N GLU A 312 -8.02 22.50 2.26
CA GLU A 312 -6.64 22.96 2.13
C GLU A 312 -6.26 22.93 0.66
N VAL A 313 -5.77 24.06 0.17
CA VAL A 313 -5.41 24.25 -1.24
C VAL A 313 -3.94 24.58 -1.35
N LEU A 314 -3.22 23.82 -2.15
CA LEU A 314 -1.84 24.13 -2.52
C LEU A 314 -1.79 24.48 -3.99
N LEU A 315 -1.39 25.71 -4.28
CA LEU A 315 -1.14 26.21 -5.63
C LEU A 315 0.36 26.26 -5.88
N TRP A 316 0.79 25.82 -7.04
CA TRP A 316 2.19 25.92 -7.40
C TRP A 316 2.38 26.35 -8.86
N GLN A 317 3.47 27.07 -9.09
CA GLN A 317 3.93 27.39 -10.42
C GLN A 317 4.84 26.25 -10.93
N ASP A 318 4.44 25.63 -12.02
CA ASP A 318 5.23 24.58 -12.64
C ASP A 318 6.56 25.14 -13.15
N PRO A 319 7.72 24.57 -12.77
CA PRO A 319 9.02 25.10 -13.19
C PRO A 319 9.25 25.07 -14.70
N ALA A 320 8.66 24.11 -15.42
CA ALA A 320 8.85 23.93 -16.85
C ALA A 320 7.91 24.82 -17.69
N THR A 321 6.61 24.85 -17.37
CA THR A 321 5.58 25.56 -18.15
C THR A 321 5.31 26.97 -17.63
N ARG A 322 5.69 27.26 -16.38
CA ARG A 322 5.36 28.50 -15.64
C ARG A 322 3.87 28.70 -15.36
N GLU A 323 3.03 27.75 -15.73
CA GLU A 323 1.61 27.76 -15.43
C GLU A 323 1.36 27.46 -13.95
N ILE A 324 0.26 27.97 -13.42
CA ILE A 324 -0.18 27.66 -12.06
C ILE A 324 -1.06 26.42 -12.10
N ARG A 325 -0.78 25.48 -11.21
CA ARG A 325 -1.54 24.26 -10.96
C ARG A 325 -2.04 24.24 -9.53
N GLY A 326 -3.07 23.45 -9.27
CA GLY A 326 -3.69 23.36 -7.95
C GLY A 326 -4.03 21.94 -7.53
N VAL A 327 -3.95 21.71 -6.23
CA VAL A 327 -4.46 20.50 -5.57
C VAL A 327 -5.25 20.89 -4.34
N VAL A 328 -6.37 20.21 -4.11
CA VAL A 328 -7.28 20.44 -2.99
C VAL A 328 -7.29 19.19 -2.12
N ARG A 329 -7.19 19.35 -0.80
CA ARG A 329 -7.48 18.33 0.19
C ARG A 329 -8.68 18.75 1.02
N ALA A 330 -9.65 17.85 1.16
CA ALA A 330 -10.86 18.06 1.95
C ALA A 330 -11.48 16.67 2.29
N GLU A 331 -12.60 16.69 2.98
CA GLU A 331 -13.41 15.48 3.14
C GLU A 331 -13.87 14.94 1.78
N HIS A 332 -14.00 13.62 1.68
CA HIS A 332 -14.35 12.92 0.42
C HIS A 332 -15.60 13.50 -0.25
N ALA A 333 -16.65 13.83 0.52
CA ALA A 333 -17.87 14.40 -0.02
C ALA A 333 -17.70 15.80 -0.62
N VAL A 334 -16.73 16.60 -0.13
CA VAL A 334 -16.36 17.89 -0.71
C VAL A 334 -15.59 17.68 -2.01
N LEU A 335 -14.64 16.72 -2.02
CA LEU A 335 -13.87 16.42 -3.21
C LEU A 335 -14.71 15.78 -4.33
N ALA A 336 -15.68 14.93 -3.99
CA ALA A 336 -16.61 14.35 -4.94
C ALA A 336 -17.48 15.43 -5.60
N ALA A 337 -18.03 16.36 -4.80
CA ALA A 337 -18.79 17.49 -5.33
C ALA A 337 -17.92 18.42 -6.19
N LEU A 338 -16.65 18.65 -5.82
CA LEU A 338 -15.72 19.43 -6.62
C LEU A 338 -15.45 18.77 -7.98
N ALA A 339 -15.33 17.43 -8.02
CA ALA A 339 -15.11 16.68 -9.25
C ALA A 339 -16.32 16.68 -10.21
N GLU A 340 -17.53 16.99 -9.74
CA GLU A 340 -18.70 17.20 -10.59
C GLU A 340 -18.66 18.54 -11.35
N HIS A 341 -17.97 19.54 -10.78
CA HIS A 341 -17.95 20.92 -11.28
C HIS A 341 -16.63 21.32 -11.98
N GLU A 342 -15.55 20.56 -11.74
CA GLU A 342 -14.23 20.86 -12.28
C GLU A 342 -13.56 19.61 -12.82
N GLN A 343 -12.87 19.72 -13.96
CA GLN A 343 -12.06 18.60 -14.50
C GLN A 343 -10.83 18.37 -13.62
N GLY A 344 -10.56 17.12 -13.31
CA GLY A 344 -9.41 16.77 -12.48
C GLY A 344 -9.38 15.29 -12.14
N GLU A 345 -8.44 14.92 -11.32
CA GLU A 345 -8.23 13.55 -10.86
C GLU A 345 -8.41 13.46 -9.35
N LEU A 346 -9.37 12.64 -8.93
CA LEU A 346 -9.59 12.33 -7.52
C LEU A 346 -8.67 11.17 -7.11
N GLN A 347 -7.76 11.43 -6.17
CA GLN A 347 -6.82 10.44 -5.64
C GLN A 347 -6.93 10.42 -4.12
N ASN A 348 -7.51 9.36 -3.55
CA ASN A 348 -7.72 9.24 -2.09
C ASN A 348 -8.41 10.47 -1.48
N GLN A 349 -7.69 11.25 -0.67
CA GLN A 349 -8.18 12.46 0.03
C GLN A 349 -7.75 13.76 -0.65
N ILE A 350 -7.35 13.72 -1.92
CA ILE A 350 -6.94 14.90 -2.69
C ILE A 350 -7.61 14.92 -4.05
N PHE A 351 -7.87 16.10 -4.56
CA PHE A 351 -8.33 16.37 -5.93
C PHE A 351 -7.29 17.20 -6.64
N VAL A 352 -6.68 16.65 -7.67
CA VAL A 352 -5.74 17.35 -8.54
C VAL A 352 -6.53 18.06 -9.64
N ILE A 353 -6.48 19.38 -9.65
CA ILE A 353 -7.22 20.20 -10.62
C ILE A 353 -6.57 20.04 -11.99
N GLY A 354 -7.38 19.69 -13.00
CA GLY A 354 -6.92 19.48 -14.37
C GLY A 354 -6.62 20.78 -15.11
N ALA A 355 -7.31 21.88 -14.75
CA ALA A 355 -7.08 23.19 -15.33
C ALA A 355 -5.73 23.79 -14.90
N THR A 356 -5.13 24.59 -15.78
CA THR A 356 -3.98 25.45 -15.49
C THR A 356 -4.39 26.92 -15.54
N PHE A 357 -3.67 27.78 -14.80
CA PHE A 357 -3.99 29.20 -14.66
C PHE A 357 -2.77 30.05 -14.99
N LEU A 358 -3.00 31.28 -15.44
CA LEU A 358 -1.93 32.21 -15.82
C LEU A 358 -1.19 32.80 -14.60
N ASN A 359 -1.90 32.94 -13.48
CA ASN A 359 -1.34 33.50 -12.25
C ASN A 359 -2.07 32.98 -11.00
N PHE A 360 -1.46 33.18 -9.83
CA PHE A 360 -2.00 32.72 -8.55
C PHE A 360 -3.35 33.35 -8.20
N LEU A 361 -3.56 34.62 -8.54
CA LEU A 361 -4.81 35.32 -8.22
C LEU A 361 -6.00 34.72 -8.97
N GLU A 362 -5.82 34.44 -10.25
CA GLU A 362 -6.84 33.78 -11.09
C GLU A 362 -7.18 32.39 -10.53
N ALA A 363 -6.15 31.58 -10.20
CA ALA A 363 -6.33 30.27 -9.62
C ALA A 363 -7.08 30.34 -8.27
N GLU A 364 -6.67 31.25 -7.40
CA GLU A 364 -7.29 31.44 -6.09
C GLU A 364 -8.77 31.82 -6.23
N GLN A 365 -9.10 32.82 -7.07
CA GLN A 365 -10.48 33.26 -7.29
C GLN A 365 -11.38 32.16 -7.87
N ARG A 366 -10.86 31.40 -8.84
CA ARG A 366 -11.61 30.29 -9.46
C ARG A 366 -11.91 29.20 -8.48
N ILE A 367 -10.88 28.76 -7.74
CA ILE A 367 -10.99 27.63 -6.80
C ILE A 367 -11.80 28.06 -5.56
N ALA A 368 -11.64 29.29 -5.08
CA ALA A 368 -12.45 29.81 -3.99
C ALA A 368 -13.95 29.79 -4.35
N SER A 369 -14.32 30.27 -5.53
CA SER A 369 -15.71 30.25 -6.00
C SER A 369 -16.30 28.82 -6.02
N LEU A 370 -15.53 27.83 -6.49
CA LEU A 370 -15.95 26.44 -6.52
C LEU A 370 -16.11 25.84 -5.11
N LEU A 371 -15.15 26.10 -4.23
CA LEU A 371 -15.20 25.60 -2.86
C LEU A 371 -16.28 26.30 -2.03
N ASP A 372 -16.53 27.57 -2.21
CA ASP A 372 -17.60 28.30 -1.53
C ASP A 372 -18.98 27.76 -1.92
N GLU A 373 -19.18 27.43 -3.20
CA GLU A 373 -20.40 26.76 -3.65
C GLU A 373 -20.58 25.40 -2.96
N VAL A 374 -19.57 24.53 -3.00
CA VAL A 374 -19.60 23.17 -2.42
C VAL A 374 -19.73 23.21 -0.89
N LEU A 375 -18.98 24.08 -0.22
CA LEU A 375 -18.99 24.18 1.25
C LEU A 375 -20.25 24.87 1.80
N SER A 376 -20.98 25.65 0.99
CA SER A 376 -22.22 26.30 1.41
C SER A 376 -23.44 25.36 1.38
N TYR A 377 -23.41 24.31 0.59
CA TYR A 377 -24.49 23.30 0.55
C TYR A 377 -24.51 22.34 1.77
N LYS A 378 -23.53 22.42 2.67
CA LYS A 378 -23.38 21.50 3.82
C LYS A 378 -23.66 22.12 5.20
N ILE A 379 -24.20 23.35 5.28
CA ILE A 379 -24.61 23.99 6.55
C ILE A 379 -26.11 23.93 6.71
#